data_bf73592d6e2292cad1c84abfe05ccbbd
#
_entry.id   bf73592d6e2292cad1c84abfe05ccbbd
#
_cell.length_a   1.000
_cell.length_b   1.000
_cell.length_c   1.000
_cell.angle_alpha   90.00
_cell.angle_beta   90.00
_cell.angle_gamma   90.00
#
_symmetry.space_group_name_H-M   'P 1'
#
loop_
_entity.id
_entity.type
_entity.pdbx_description
1 polymer ?
#
loop_
_entity_poly.entity_id
_entity_poly.type
_entity_poly.pdbx_seq_one_letter_code
_entity_poly.pdbx_strand_id
1 'polypeptide(L)'
;MQEPPRLGAIVLAGGRSSRMGAPKALLDWHGGTLVRRVTGILQRVADPVVVVHAAGQELPTLPGVERVVDRAPDRGPLEGMAAGLRAVADRCPAVFVSGTDLPFLHPDLVRALAAARAEHDVAVPVADGHVHHLCAVYRTDLLPAVERQLAGDRLRVGLLLEGLDVLRSDAGALPHPESLRNLNTHDSYRQALAEPQPRIALPAGSARAATLGEAIRLAPALAAELPARTLRLNGAAIVPDPTTPLVEGDVLELI
;
A
#
# COMPACT_ATOMS: atom_id res chain seq x y z
N MET A 1 -20.94 13.86 -14.54
CA MET A 1 -19.75 12.97 -14.35
C MET A 1 -19.79 12.61 -12.87
N GLN A 2 -20.12 11.36 -12.53
CA GLN A 2 -20.08 10.92 -11.13
C GLN A 2 -18.62 10.92 -10.68
N GLU A 3 -18.33 11.51 -9.52
CA GLU A 3 -17.04 11.34 -8.86
C GLU A 3 -16.77 9.83 -8.71
N PRO A 4 -15.54 9.35 -9.00
CA PRO A 4 -15.23 7.96 -8.75
C PRO A 4 -15.50 7.64 -7.27
N PRO A 5 -16.08 6.47 -6.97
CA PRO A 5 -16.39 6.11 -5.61
C PRO A 5 -15.14 6.18 -4.73
N ARG A 6 -15.25 6.79 -3.56
CA ARG A 6 -14.13 6.92 -2.62
C ARG A 6 -13.56 5.55 -2.29
N LEU A 7 -12.28 5.36 -2.54
CA LEU A 7 -11.54 4.17 -2.15
C LEU A 7 -10.83 4.45 -0.83
N GLY A 8 -10.99 3.60 0.17
CA GLY A 8 -10.14 3.59 1.35
C GLY A 8 -8.98 2.60 1.20
N ALA A 9 -8.07 2.56 2.17
CA ALA A 9 -7.02 1.55 2.22
C ALA A 9 -6.79 1.05 3.64
N ILE A 10 -6.51 -0.25 3.75
CA ILE A 10 -6.15 -0.93 5.00
C ILE A 10 -4.77 -1.57 4.80
N VAL A 11 -3.78 -1.13 5.59
CA VAL A 11 -2.43 -1.70 5.58
C VAL A 11 -2.23 -2.53 6.84
N LEU A 12 -1.99 -3.82 6.66
CA LEU A 12 -1.74 -4.76 7.75
C LEU A 12 -0.25 -4.74 8.12
N ALA A 13 0.10 -4.06 9.20
CA ALA A 13 1.46 -3.93 9.71
C ALA A 13 1.77 -4.90 10.85
N GLY A 14 0.75 -5.58 11.39
CA GLY A 14 0.88 -6.63 12.39
C GLY A 14 1.39 -7.94 11.81
N GLY A 15 1.80 -8.84 12.68
CA GLY A 15 2.25 -10.20 12.35
C GLY A 15 3.67 -10.50 12.83
N ARG A 16 3.88 -11.77 13.22
CA ARG A 16 5.21 -12.25 13.65
C ARG A 16 6.10 -12.47 12.44
N SER A 17 6.95 -11.49 12.14
CA SER A 17 8.03 -11.63 11.13
C SER A 17 9.18 -12.51 11.65
N SER A 18 8.86 -13.72 12.17
CA SER A 18 9.83 -14.61 12.81
C SER A 18 11.02 -14.98 11.91
N ARG A 19 10.83 -14.91 10.60
CA ARG A 19 11.87 -15.23 9.60
C ARG A 19 12.78 -14.06 9.26
N MET A 20 12.42 -12.84 9.64
CA MET A 20 13.13 -11.60 9.27
C MET A 20 13.88 -10.97 10.46
N GLY A 21 13.80 -11.55 11.67
CA GLY A 21 14.48 -11.05 12.87
C GLY A 21 14.01 -9.67 13.36
N ALA A 22 13.24 -8.95 12.56
CA ALA A 22 12.63 -7.65 12.87
C ALA A 22 11.23 -7.56 12.27
N PRO A 23 10.34 -6.68 12.81
CA PRO A 23 9.05 -6.43 12.21
C PRO A 23 9.20 -5.92 10.77
N LYS A 24 8.63 -6.63 9.78
CA LYS A 24 8.73 -6.25 8.36
C LYS A 24 8.37 -4.79 8.12
N ALA A 25 7.34 -4.29 8.80
CA ALA A 25 6.87 -2.92 8.69
C ALA A 25 7.98 -1.87 8.92
N LEU A 26 8.98 -2.19 9.74
CA LEU A 26 10.06 -1.29 10.14
C LEU A 26 11.35 -1.47 9.33
N LEU A 27 11.41 -2.43 8.43
CA LEU A 27 12.59 -2.61 7.57
C LEU A 27 12.81 -1.36 6.73
N ASP A 28 14.07 -0.95 6.62
CA ASP A 28 14.47 0.19 5.81
C ASP A 28 14.16 -0.05 4.32
N TRP A 29 13.72 0.98 3.63
CA TRP A 29 13.55 0.98 2.19
C TRP A 29 14.00 2.33 1.64
N HIS A 30 15.28 2.40 1.26
CA HIS A 30 15.90 3.59 0.68
C HIS A 30 15.69 4.87 1.52
N GLY A 31 15.92 4.76 2.85
CA GLY A 31 15.82 5.88 3.78
C GLY A 31 14.41 6.15 4.33
N GLY A 32 13.46 5.28 4.04
CA GLY A 32 12.15 5.19 4.70
C GLY A 32 11.94 3.82 5.31
N THR A 33 10.74 3.51 5.77
CA THR A 33 10.35 2.17 6.21
C THR A 33 9.35 1.55 5.22
N LEU A 34 9.25 0.21 5.20
CA LEU A 34 8.27 -0.46 4.33
C LEU A 34 6.83 0.01 4.61
N VAL A 35 6.45 0.20 5.87
CA VAL A 35 5.11 0.73 6.20
C VAL A 35 4.92 2.15 5.67
N ARG A 36 5.94 3.01 5.78
CA ARG A 36 5.89 4.39 5.23
C ARG A 36 5.78 4.37 3.71
N ARG A 37 6.51 3.44 3.06
CA ARG A 37 6.44 3.25 1.61
C ARG A 37 5.04 2.90 1.15
N VAL A 38 4.46 1.82 1.69
CA VAL A 38 3.15 1.33 1.26
C VAL A 38 2.05 2.34 1.59
N THR A 39 2.04 2.91 2.81
CA THR A 39 1.02 3.90 3.19
C THR A 39 1.11 5.16 2.33
N GLY A 40 2.32 5.68 2.05
CA GLY A 40 2.49 6.88 1.25
C GLY A 40 2.11 6.67 -0.23
N ILE A 41 2.29 5.47 -0.79
CA ILE A 41 1.78 5.13 -2.12
C ILE A 41 0.26 5.10 -2.11
N LEU A 42 -0.36 4.47 -1.10
CA LEU A 42 -1.81 4.36 -1.01
C LEU A 42 -2.51 5.70 -0.79
N GLN A 43 -1.90 6.64 -0.05
CA GLN A 43 -2.42 8.01 0.10
C GLN A 43 -2.57 8.78 -1.22
N ARG A 44 -1.96 8.32 -2.30
CA ARG A 44 -2.09 8.93 -3.64
C ARG A 44 -3.39 8.53 -4.36
N VAL A 45 -4.07 7.48 -3.86
CA VAL A 45 -5.21 6.86 -4.55
C VAL A 45 -6.35 6.47 -3.62
N ALA A 46 -6.17 6.60 -2.31
CA ALA A 46 -7.14 6.19 -1.29
C ALA A 46 -7.22 7.19 -0.14
N ASP A 47 -8.42 7.41 0.36
CA ASP A 47 -8.74 8.18 1.56
C ASP A 47 -10.07 7.63 2.16
N PRO A 48 -10.04 7.16 3.43
CA PRO A 48 -8.95 7.16 4.39
C PRO A 48 -7.91 6.06 4.14
N VAL A 49 -6.69 6.27 4.63
CA VAL A 49 -5.68 5.20 4.76
C VAL A 49 -5.51 4.86 6.23
N VAL A 50 -5.75 3.61 6.59
CA VAL A 50 -5.57 3.12 7.96
C VAL A 50 -4.46 2.06 8.02
N VAL A 51 -3.63 2.10 9.06
CA VAL A 51 -2.66 1.06 9.35
C VAL A 51 -3.11 0.26 10.57
N VAL A 52 -3.24 -1.04 10.41
CA VAL A 52 -3.60 -1.96 11.49
C VAL A 52 -2.33 -2.59 12.03
N HIS A 53 -2.11 -2.46 13.34
CA HIS A 53 -0.90 -2.93 14.01
C HIS A 53 -1.21 -3.68 15.30
N ALA A 54 -0.28 -4.49 15.79
CA ALA A 54 -0.44 -5.19 17.05
C ALA A 54 -0.38 -4.21 18.24
N ALA A 55 -1.03 -4.54 19.34
CA ALA A 55 -0.93 -3.78 20.58
C ALA A 55 0.53 -3.69 21.04
N GLY A 56 0.99 -2.49 21.39
CA GLY A 56 2.38 -2.24 21.81
C GLY A 56 3.40 -2.22 20.66
N GLN A 57 3.01 -2.44 19.43
CA GLN A 57 3.91 -2.28 18.28
C GLN A 57 4.16 -0.80 18.01
N GLU A 58 5.41 -0.38 18.11
CA GLU A 58 5.83 0.95 17.70
C GLU A 58 5.89 1.05 16.18
N LEU A 59 5.32 2.13 15.64
CA LEU A 59 5.40 2.49 14.22
C LEU A 59 6.00 3.89 14.09
N PRO A 60 6.73 4.18 13.00
CA PRO A 60 7.22 5.52 12.74
C PRO A 60 6.04 6.49 12.54
N THR A 61 6.32 7.79 12.59
CA THR A 61 5.32 8.79 12.19
C THR A 61 4.86 8.54 10.76
N LEU A 62 3.55 8.43 10.58
CA LEU A 62 2.89 8.23 9.29
C LEU A 62 1.90 9.38 9.06
N PRO A 63 2.34 10.49 8.45
CA PRO A 63 1.48 11.67 8.27
C PRO A 63 0.21 11.31 7.47
N GLY A 64 -0.96 11.76 7.96
CA GLY A 64 -2.25 11.53 7.29
C GLY A 64 -2.74 10.06 7.30
N VAL A 65 -2.10 9.17 8.06
CA VAL A 65 -2.49 7.75 8.20
C VAL A 65 -3.07 7.52 9.60
N GLU A 66 -4.25 6.92 9.65
CA GLU A 66 -4.89 6.55 10.92
C GLU A 66 -4.32 5.23 11.46
N ARG A 67 -4.22 5.10 12.77
CA ARG A 67 -3.73 3.89 13.44
C ARG A 67 -4.86 3.13 14.08
N VAL A 68 -4.94 1.84 13.80
CA VAL A 68 -5.94 0.92 14.34
C VAL A 68 -5.23 -0.23 15.02
N VAL A 69 -5.58 -0.50 16.26
CA VAL A 69 -4.99 -1.62 17.01
C VAL A 69 -5.73 -2.92 16.68
N ASP A 70 -4.97 -3.92 16.27
CA ASP A 70 -5.46 -5.31 16.22
C ASP A 70 -5.66 -5.81 17.67
N ARG A 71 -6.91 -6.12 18.01
CA ARG A 71 -7.29 -6.55 19.38
C ARG A 71 -7.01 -8.03 19.64
N ALA A 72 -6.81 -8.81 18.60
CA ALA A 72 -6.53 -10.24 18.69
C ALA A 72 -5.32 -10.60 17.80
N PRO A 73 -4.13 -10.11 18.17
CA PRO A 73 -2.90 -10.44 17.44
C PRO A 73 -2.71 -11.96 17.40
N ASP A 74 -2.01 -12.43 16.39
CA ASP A 74 -1.75 -13.87 16.14
C ASP A 74 -2.92 -14.67 15.53
N ARG A 75 -4.09 -14.07 15.33
CA ARG A 75 -5.22 -14.71 14.59
C ARG A 75 -5.14 -14.52 13.07
N GLY A 76 -4.04 -13.99 12.58
CA GLY A 76 -3.78 -13.86 11.15
C GLY A 76 -4.39 -12.61 10.50
N PRO A 77 -4.21 -12.43 9.18
CA PRO A 77 -4.54 -11.18 8.48
C PRO A 77 -6.04 -10.87 8.45
N LEU A 78 -6.91 -11.87 8.61
CA LEU A 78 -8.36 -11.65 8.58
C LEU A 78 -8.86 -10.84 9.80
N GLU A 79 -8.24 -11.02 10.98
CA GLU A 79 -8.55 -10.23 12.17
C GLU A 79 -8.14 -8.76 11.97
N GLY A 80 -6.93 -8.53 11.46
CA GLY A 80 -6.49 -7.19 11.10
C GLY A 80 -7.39 -6.53 10.04
N MET A 81 -7.84 -7.31 9.05
CA MET A 81 -8.79 -6.84 8.04
C MET A 81 -10.13 -6.43 8.68
N ALA A 82 -10.68 -7.22 9.62
CA ALA A 82 -11.88 -6.84 10.35
C ALA A 82 -11.71 -5.55 11.16
N ALA A 83 -10.56 -5.39 11.84
CA ALA A 83 -10.25 -4.17 12.58
C ALA A 83 -10.20 -2.93 11.66
N GLY A 84 -9.53 -3.06 10.51
CA GLY A 84 -9.48 -2.01 9.50
C GLY A 84 -10.84 -1.69 8.89
N LEU A 85 -11.64 -2.70 8.53
CA LEU A 85 -13.00 -2.52 8.00
C LEU A 85 -13.91 -1.79 8.98
N ARG A 86 -13.88 -2.11 10.28
CA ARG A 86 -14.65 -1.38 11.30
C ARG A 86 -14.31 0.11 11.34
N ALA A 87 -13.07 0.48 11.06
CA ALA A 87 -12.64 1.87 11.09
C ALA A 87 -13.08 2.68 9.86
N VAL A 88 -13.38 2.02 8.74
CA VAL A 88 -13.62 2.71 7.46
C VAL A 88 -14.96 2.43 6.80
N ALA A 89 -15.77 1.49 7.31
CA ALA A 89 -16.98 1.00 6.65
C ALA A 89 -18.01 2.12 6.34
N ASP A 90 -18.15 3.09 7.22
CA ASP A 90 -19.09 4.21 7.07
C ASP A 90 -18.50 5.37 6.23
N ARG A 91 -17.27 5.25 5.74
CA ARG A 91 -16.51 6.33 5.11
C ARG A 91 -16.26 6.13 3.63
N CYS A 92 -16.21 4.90 3.20
CA CYS A 92 -15.96 4.53 1.79
C CYS A 92 -16.62 3.19 1.45
N PRO A 93 -17.09 3.01 0.20
CA PRO A 93 -17.77 1.78 -0.22
C PRO A 93 -16.82 0.62 -0.51
N ALA A 94 -15.53 0.91 -0.65
CA ALA A 94 -14.52 -0.10 -0.94
C ALA A 94 -13.17 0.27 -0.33
N VAL A 95 -12.35 -0.75 -0.08
CA VAL A 95 -10.99 -0.61 0.46
C VAL A 95 -10.01 -1.47 -0.31
N PHE A 96 -8.81 -0.92 -0.54
CA PHE A 96 -7.65 -1.71 -0.92
C PHE A 96 -7.00 -2.28 0.34
N VAL A 97 -6.84 -3.60 0.41
CA VAL A 97 -6.17 -4.28 1.52
C VAL A 97 -4.76 -4.67 1.10
N SER A 98 -3.77 -4.29 1.90
CA SER A 98 -2.35 -4.54 1.64
C SER A 98 -1.61 -5.04 2.87
N GLY A 99 -0.57 -5.86 2.66
CA GLY A 99 0.51 -6.04 3.62
C GLY A 99 1.53 -4.90 3.53
N THR A 100 2.52 -4.90 4.43
CA THR A 100 3.67 -3.96 4.36
C THR A 100 4.82 -4.50 3.50
N ASP A 101 4.71 -5.68 2.97
CA ASP A 101 5.74 -6.40 2.23
C ASP A 101 5.65 -6.25 0.70
N LEU A 102 4.94 -5.22 0.23
CA LEU A 102 4.77 -4.87 -1.19
C LEU A 102 5.47 -3.55 -1.56
N PRO A 103 6.81 -3.47 -1.50
CA PRO A 103 7.53 -2.21 -1.73
C PRO A 103 7.47 -1.71 -3.17
N PHE A 104 7.13 -2.59 -4.12
CA PHE A 104 6.95 -2.27 -5.54
C PHE A 104 5.52 -1.87 -5.89
N LEU A 105 4.62 -1.75 -4.90
CA LEU A 105 3.25 -1.31 -5.13
C LEU A 105 3.23 -0.03 -5.95
N HIS A 106 2.37 0.00 -6.98
CA HIS A 106 2.19 1.15 -7.84
C HIS A 106 0.74 1.67 -7.75
N PRO A 107 0.51 2.99 -7.72
CA PRO A 107 -0.84 3.56 -7.66
C PRO A 107 -1.75 3.10 -8.79
N ASP A 108 -1.22 2.87 -9.99
CA ASP A 108 -2.01 2.48 -11.15
C ASP A 108 -2.55 1.05 -11.04
N LEU A 109 -1.82 0.12 -10.39
CA LEU A 109 -2.37 -1.19 -10.06
C LEU A 109 -3.60 -1.05 -9.16
N VAL A 110 -3.50 -0.21 -8.13
CA VAL A 110 -4.60 0.03 -7.18
C VAL A 110 -5.82 0.61 -7.90
N ARG A 111 -5.60 1.62 -8.77
CA ARG A 111 -6.67 2.20 -9.59
C ARG A 111 -7.32 1.19 -10.51
N ALA A 112 -6.50 0.36 -11.18
CA ALA A 112 -7.00 -0.67 -12.10
C ALA A 112 -7.87 -1.70 -11.37
N LEU A 113 -7.44 -2.19 -10.20
CA LEU A 113 -8.23 -3.11 -9.39
C LEU A 113 -9.50 -2.46 -8.84
N ALA A 114 -9.44 -1.19 -8.41
CA ALA A 114 -10.61 -0.47 -7.93
C ALA A 114 -11.66 -0.26 -9.03
N ALA A 115 -11.21 0.07 -10.24
CA ALA A 115 -12.09 0.19 -11.41
C ALA A 115 -12.68 -1.16 -11.83
N ALA A 116 -11.85 -2.21 -11.85
CA ALA A 116 -12.27 -3.55 -12.23
C ALA A 116 -13.26 -4.18 -11.25
N ARG A 117 -13.16 -3.84 -9.95
CA ARG A 117 -14.11 -4.34 -8.94
C ARG A 117 -15.55 -4.02 -9.31
N ALA A 118 -15.83 -2.78 -9.79
CA ALA A 118 -17.17 -2.35 -10.21
C ALA A 118 -18.30 -2.91 -9.31
N GLU A 119 -19.10 -3.85 -9.82
CA GLU A 119 -20.22 -4.47 -9.10
C GLU A 119 -19.82 -5.72 -8.31
N HIS A 120 -18.58 -6.22 -8.47
CA HIS A 120 -18.10 -7.40 -7.74
C HIS A 120 -17.85 -7.11 -6.27
N ASP A 121 -17.97 -8.12 -5.41
CA ASP A 121 -17.64 -8.00 -3.99
C ASP A 121 -16.15 -7.78 -3.77
N VAL A 122 -15.32 -8.44 -4.59
CA VAL A 122 -13.86 -8.40 -4.49
C VAL A 122 -13.24 -8.38 -5.89
N ALA A 123 -12.18 -7.58 -6.08
CA ALA A 123 -11.26 -7.71 -7.21
C ALA A 123 -9.88 -8.09 -6.69
N VAL A 124 -9.36 -9.22 -7.15
CA VAL A 124 -8.09 -9.79 -6.68
C VAL A 124 -7.21 -10.21 -7.85
N PRO A 125 -5.90 -9.86 -7.84
CA PRO A 125 -4.99 -10.34 -8.86
C PRO A 125 -4.56 -11.78 -8.62
N VAL A 126 -4.32 -12.49 -9.72
CA VAL A 126 -3.77 -13.84 -9.73
C VAL A 126 -2.47 -13.84 -10.51
N ALA A 127 -1.38 -14.28 -9.89
CA ALA A 127 -0.08 -14.44 -10.51
C ALA A 127 0.45 -15.86 -10.25
N ASP A 128 0.91 -16.55 -11.28
CA ASP A 128 1.45 -17.91 -11.18
C ASP A 128 0.53 -18.88 -10.42
N GLY A 129 -0.78 -18.75 -10.62
CA GLY A 129 -1.80 -19.54 -9.93
C GLY A 129 -2.06 -19.14 -8.46
N HIS A 130 -1.37 -18.14 -7.95
CA HIS A 130 -1.55 -17.63 -6.58
C HIS A 130 -2.49 -16.43 -6.55
N VAL A 131 -3.47 -16.47 -5.65
CA VAL A 131 -4.40 -15.36 -5.40
C VAL A 131 -3.79 -14.42 -4.36
N HIS A 132 -3.64 -13.14 -4.72
CA HIS A 132 -3.01 -12.13 -3.87
C HIS A 132 -4.05 -11.44 -2.96
N HIS A 133 -4.54 -12.14 -1.95
CA HIS A 133 -5.58 -11.66 -1.03
C HIS A 133 -5.23 -10.35 -0.29
N LEU A 134 -3.95 -10.08 -0.07
CA LEU A 134 -3.45 -8.87 0.58
C LEU A 134 -2.79 -7.92 -0.43
N CYS A 135 -3.34 -7.87 -1.64
CA CYS A 135 -3.14 -6.87 -2.67
C CYS A 135 -4.44 -6.82 -3.50
N ALA A 136 -5.57 -6.49 -2.88
CA ALA A 136 -6.90 -6.66 -3.47
C ALA A 136 -7.87 -5.58 -2.99
N VAL A 137 -8.93 -5.35 -3.76
CA VAL A 137 -10.00 -4.41 -3.41
C VAL A 137 -11.22 -5.18 -2.95
N TYR A 138 -11.76 -4.81 -1.80
CA TYR A 138 -12.92 -5.40 -1.13
C TYR A 138 -14.01 -4.36 -0.92
N ARG A 139 -15.28 -4.76 -0.97
CA ARG A 139 -16.38 -3.93 -0.46
C ARG A 139 -16.28 -3.82 1.06
N THR A 140 -16.64 -2.66 1.60
CA THR A 140 -16.58 -2.45 3.06
C THR A 140 -17.71 -3.12 3.82
N ASP A 141 -18.87 -3.31 3.18
CA ASP A 141 -20.01 -4.02 3.74
C ASP A 141 -19.81 -5.55 3.88
N LEU A 142 -18.65 -6.07 3.50
CA LEU A 142 -18.23 -7.45 3.80
C LEU A 142 -17.85 -7.64 5.28
N LEU A 143 -17.78 -6.59 6.10
CA LEU A 143 -17.45 -6.71 7.53
C LEU A 143 -18.27 -7.79 8.27
N PRO A 144 -19.61 -7.87 8.13
CA PRO A 144 -20.38 -8.93 8.79
C PRO A 144 -20.00 -10.36 8.33
N ALA A 145 -19.58 -10.51 7.07
CA ALA A 145 -19.12 -11.81 6.55
C ALA A 145 -17.77 -12.19 7.16
N VAL A 146 -16.84 -11.22 7.25
CA VAL A 146 -15.54 -11.39 7.91
C VAL A 146 -15.72 -11.77 9.37
N GLU A 147 -16.60 -11.09 10.10
CA GLU A 147 -16.86 -11.36 11.52
C GLU A 147 -17.48 -12.74 11.76
N ARG A 148 -18.44 -13.16 10.92
CA ARG A 148 -19.00 -14.52 10.98
C ARG A 148 -17.93 -15.59 10.76
N GLN A 149 -17.01 -15.36 9.80
CA GLN A 149 -15.93 -16.29 9.53
C GLN A 149 -14.96 -16.37 10.71
N LEU A 150 -14.61 -15.25 11.34
CA LEU A 150 -13.77 -15.18 12.54
C LEU A 150 -14.41 -15.87 13.74
N ALA A 151 -15.73 -15.71 13.92
CA ALA A 151 -16.48 -16.39 14.98
C ALA A 151 -16.45 -17.93 14.82
N GLY A 152 -16.37 -18.42 13.59
CA GLY A 152 -16.19 -19.84 13.27
C GLY A 152 -14.74 -20.31 13.28
N ASP A 153 -13.79 -19.50 13.77
CA ASP A 153 -12.34 -19.76 13.80
C ASP A 153 -11.72 -20.09 12.43
N ARG A 154 -12.32 -19.59 11.35
CA ARG A 154 -11.86 -19.75 9.97
C ARG A 154 -10.97 -18.56 9.58
N LEU A 155 -9.69 -18.59 9.95
CA LEU A 155 -8.80 -17.42 9.95
C LEU A 155 -8.18 -17.06 8.57
N ARG A 156 -8.35 -17.89 7.55
CA ARG A 156 -7.72 -17.68 6.23
C ARG A 156 -8.57 -16.74 5.38
N VAL A 157 -7.97 -15.66 4.87
CA VAL A 157 -8.64 -14.70 3.96
C VAL A 157 -9.19 -15.39 2.70
N GLY A 158 -8.47 -16.39 2.17
CA GLY A 158 -8.93 -17.15 1.01
C GLY A 158 -10.29 -17.82 1.17
N LEU A 159 -10.64 -18.26 2.40
CA LEU A 159 -11.95 -18.86 2.68
C LEU A 159 -13.10 -17.83 2.61
N LEU A 160 -12.81 -16.55 2.79
CA LEU A 160 -13.80 -15.48 2.63
C LEU A 160 -14.30 -15.41 1.19
N LEU A 161 -13.42 -15.70 0.24
CA LEU A 161 -13.74 -15.60 -1.19
C LEU A 161 -14.68 -16.71 -1.69
N GLU A 162 -14.83 -17.81 -0.94
CA GLU A 162 -15.63 -18.98 -1.38
C GLU A 162 -17.13 -18.68 -1.52
N GLY A 163 -17.65 -17.66 -0.88
CA GLY A 163 -19.08 -17.29 -0.91
C GLY A 163 -19.36 -15.93 -1.52
N LEU A 164 -18.38 -15.33 -2.21
CA LEU A 164 -18.46 -13.98 -2.75
C LEU A 164 -18.37 -13.96 -4.27
N ASP A 165 -18.89 -12.91 -4.86
CA ASP A 165 -18.65 -12.59 -6.28
C ASP A 165 -17.26 -11.96 -6.42
N VAL A 166 -16.31 -12.77 -6.93
CA VAL A 166 -14.88 -12.43 -6.98
C VAL A 166 -14.40 -12.30 -8.41
N LEU A 167 -14.02 -11.09 -8.81
CA LEU A 167 -13.28 -10.87 -10.04
C LEU A 167 -11.80 -11.26 -9.82
N ARG A 168 -11.34 -12.26 -10.55
CA ARG A 168 -9.93 -12.67 -10.60
C ARG A 168 -9.28 -12.12 -11.84
N SER A 169 -8.35 -11.18 -11.67
CA SER A 169 -7.61 -10.55 -12.78
C SER A 169 -6.26 -11.22 -12.95
N ASP A 170 -5.93 -11.60 -14.18
CA ASP A 170 -4.57 -12.06 -14.50
C ASP A 170 -3.58 -10.91 -14.26
N ALA A 171 -2.55 -11.16 -13.48
CA ALA A 171 -1.52 -10.17 -13.17
C ALA A 171 -0.82 -9.63 -14.42
N GLY A 172 -0.64 -10.46 -15.45
CA GLY A 172 -0.03 -10.04 -16.72
C GLY A 172 -0.88 -9.04 -17.51
N ALA A 173 -2.19 -8.94 -17.23
CA ALA A 173 -3.09 -7.96 -17.84
C ALA A 173 -3.21 -6.66 -17.02
N LEU A 174 -2.65 -6.61 -15.82
CA LEU A 174 -2.69 -5.44 -14.94
C LEU A 174 -1.46 -4.54 -15.14
N PRO A 175 -1.58 -3.23 -14.92
CA PRO A 175 -0.42 -2.35 -14.92
C PRO A 175 0.50 -2.69 -13.75
N HIS A 176 1.81 -2.58 -13.95
CA HIS A 176 2.83 -2.77 -12.92
C HIS A 176 2.70 -4.10 -12.15
N PRO A 177 2.74 -5.27 -12.83
CA PRO A 177 2.58 -6.58 -12.19
C PRO A 177 3.66 -6.87 -11.14
N GLU A 178 4.81 -6.19 -11.20
CA GLU A 178 5.85 -6.22 -10.16
C GLU A 178 5.35 -5.76 -8.79
N SER A 179 4.25 -5.00 -8.72
CA SER A 179 3.58 -4.61 -7.47
C SER A 179 3.17 -5.80 -6.60
N LEU A 180 3.01 -6.99 -7.20
CA LEU A 180 2.60 -8.20 -6.49
C LEU A 180 3.77 -8.95 -5.83
N ARG A 181 4.99 -8.48 -6.02
CA ARG A 181 6.20 -9.10 -5.44
C ARG A 181 6.29 -8.84 -3.94
N ASN A 182 6.17 -9.91 -3.16
CA ASN A 182 6.26 -9.88 -1.71
C ASN A 182 7.70 -10.09 -1.22
N LEU A 183 8.10 -9.36 -0.19
CA LEU A 183 9.36 -9.57 0.51
C LEU A 183 9.15 -10.50 1.70
N ASN A 184 9.35 -11.81 1.51
CA ASN A 184 9.10 -12.82 2.53
C ASN A 184 10.34 -13.36 3.23
N THR A 185 11.54 -13.10 2.68
CA THR A 185 12.83 -13.58 3.20
C THR A 185 13.86 -12.45 3.20
N HIS A 186 14.91 -12.58 4.03
CA HIS A 186 16.05 -11.66 4.00
C HIS A 186 16.73 -11.60 2.64
N ASP A 187 16.78 -12.72 1.91
CA ASP A 187 17.41 -12.75 0.60
C ASP A 187 16.56 -12.00 -0.43
N SER A 188 15.23 -12.21 -0.46
CA SER A 188 14.35 -11.45 -1.34
C SER A 188 14.38 -9.95 -1.03
N TYR A 189 14.48 -9.56 0.25
CA TYR A 189 14.61 -8.18 0.66
C TYR A 189 15.94 -7.56 0.20
N ARG A 190 17.08 -8.26 0.41
CA ARG A 190 18.40 -7.76 -0.05
C ARG A 190 18.49 -7.65 -1.55
N GLN A 191 17.94 -8.63 -2.28
CA GLN A 191 17.87 -8.59 -3.74
C GLN A 191 17.06 -7.39 -4.22
N ALA A 192 15.88 -7.17 -3.63
CA ALA A 192 15.01 -6.06 -3.97
C ALA A 192 15.65 -4.68 -3.69
N LEU A 193 16.40 -4.54 -2.60
CA LEU A 193 17.15 -3.31 -2.30
C LEU A 193 18.28 -3.03 -3.32
N ALA A 194 18.85 -4.07 -3.91
CA ALA A 194 19.92 -3.95 -4.91
C ALA A 194 19.39 -3.65 -6.33
N GLU A 195 18.09 -3.76 -6.55
CA GLU A 195 17.48 -3.46 -7.85
C GLU A 195 17.56 -1.96 -8.19
N PRO A 196 17.60 -1.62 -9.49
CA PRO A 196 17.54 -0.23 -9.91
C PRO A 196 16.29 0.46 -9.36
N GLN A 197 16.48 1.62 -8.73
CA GLN A 197 15.38 2.42 -8.21
C GLN A 197 14.51 2.98 -9.34
N PRO A 198 13.25 3.39 -9.03
CA PRO A 198 12.33 3.98 -9.99
C PRO A 198 12.94 5.15 -10.76
N ARG A 199 12.68 5.23 -12.03
CA ARG A 199 13.03 6.42 -12.84
C ARG A 199 11.94 7.46 -12.66
N ILE A 200 12.35 8.66 -12.29
CA ILE A 200 11.48 9.82 -12.09
C ILE A 200 11.90 10.96 -12.98
N ALA A 201 10.95 11.78 -13.41
CA ALA A 201 11.23 13.05 -14.09
C ALA A 201 11.47 14.17 -13.06
N LEU A 202 12.45 15.01 -13.36
CA LEU A 202 12.82 16.20 -12.58
C LEU A 202 12.69 17.44 -13.46
N PRO A 203 12.62 18.67 -12.89
CA PRO A 203 12.55 19.90 -13.67
C PRO A 203 13.66 20.05 -14.74
N ALA A 204 14.82 19.43 -14.49
CA ALA A 204 15.98 19.51 -15.38
C ALA A 204 16.50 18.10 -15.75
N GLY A 205 15.61 17.18 -16.14
CA GLY A 205 16.01 15.85 -16.60
C GLY A 205 15.33 14.69 -15.91
N SER A 206 16.07 13.65 -15.55
CA SER A 206 15.55 12.49 -14.82
C SER A 206 16.58 11.91 -13.87
N ALA A 207 16.10 11.21 -12.83
CA ALA A 207 16.94 10.48 -11.90
C ALA A 207 16.33 9.11 -11.56
N ARG A 208 17.10 8.28 -10.87
CA ARG A 208 16.59 7.08 -10.21
C ARG A 208 16.55 7.32 -8.71
N ALA A 209 15.36 7.33 -8.12
CA ALA A 209 15.16 7.57 -6.70
C ALA A 209 13.90 6.87 -6.21
N ALA A 210 13.97 6.23 -5.06
CA ALA A 210 12.83 5.58 -4.41
C ALA A 210 12.11 6.50 -3.42
N THR A 211 12.78 7.60 -3.01
CA THR A 211 12.22 8.60 -2.09
C THR A 211 12.52 10.02 -2.56
N LEU A 212 11.70 10.95 -2.09
CA LEU A 212 11.91 12.39 -2.38
C LEU A 212 13.27 12.88 -1.85
N GLY A 213 13.71 12.41 -0.69
CA GLY A 213 15.02 12.75 -0.12
C GLY A 213 16.18 12.35 -1.02
N GLU A 214 16.09 11.18 -1.67
CA GLU A 214 17.08 10.76 -2.67
C GLU A 214 17.03 11.65 -3.91
N ALA A 215 15.84 11.93 -4.43
CA ALA A 215 15.66 12.80 -5.60
C ALA A 215 16.25 14.18 -5.36
N ILE A 216 16.01 14.77 -4.19
CA ILE A 216 16.57 16.09 -3.80
C ILE A 216 18.10 16.03 -3.73
N ARG A 217 18.69 14.97 -3.16
CA ARG A 217 20.17 14.82 -3.12
C ARG A 217 20.78 14.70 -4.50
N LEU A 218 20.10 14.05 -5.44
CA LEU A 218 20.56 13.85 -6.81
C LEU A 218 20.33 15.06 -7.71
N ALA A 219 19.51 16.02 -7.28
CA ALA A 219 19.17 17.24 -8.03
C ALA A 219 19.43 18.50 -7.19
N PRO A 220 20.69 18.96 -7.06
CA PRO A 220 21.03 20.15 -6.27
C PRO A 220 20.26 21.41 -6.65
N ALA A 221 19.93 21.59 -7.93
CA ALA A 221 19.11 22.71 -8.40
C ALA A 221 17.69 22.65 -7.80
N LEU A 222 17.07 21.47 -7.74
CA LEU A 222 15.78 21.26 -7.08
C LEU A 222 15.89 21.64 -5.59
N ALA A 223 16.94 21.17 -4.90
CA ALA A 223 17.16 21.47 -3.49
C ALA A 223 17.29 22.98 -3.21
N ALA A 224 17.98 23.71 -4.08
CA ALA A 224 18.21 25.15 -3.93
C ALA A 224 16.93 25.98 -4.09
N GLU A 225 15.99 25.55 -4.92
CA GLU A 225 14.77 26.29 -5.22
C GLU A 225 13.59 25.93 -4.27
N LEU A 226 13.63 24.78 -3.61
CA LEU A 226 12.56 24.30 -2.71
C LEU A 226 12.09 25.31 -1.65
N PRO A 227 12.97 26.10 -0.99
CA PRO A 227 12.53 27.07 0.02
C PRO A 227 11.65 28.19 -0.53
N ALA A 228 11.74 28.48 -1.83
CA ALA A 228 11.07 29.62 -2.46
C ALA A 228 9.90 29.21 -3.38
N ARG A 229 9.73 27.93 -3.67
CA ARG A 229 8.77 27.41 -4.65
C ARG A 229 7.95 26.24 -4.10
N THR A 230 6.78 26.04 -4.67
CA THR A 230 5.92 24.89 -4.32
C THR A 230 6.35 23.66 -5.10
N LEU A 231 6.63 22.58 -4.39
CA LEU A 231 6.89 21.27 -4.98
C LEU A 231 5.58 20.57 -5.36
N ARG A 232 5.54 20.04 -6.58
CA ARG A 232 4.47 19.17 -7.05
C ARG A 232 4.99 17.79 -7.37
N LEU A 233 4.17 16.78 -7.05
CA LEU A 233 4.34 15.39 -7.47
C LEU A 233 3.16 15.03 -8.37
N ASN A 234 3.42 14.72 -9.63
CA ASN A 234 2.39 14.43 -10.64
C ASN A 234 1.29 15.53 -10.70
N GLY A 235 1.70 16.80 -10.66
CA GLY A 235 0.80 17.95 -10.69
C GLY A 235 0.12 18.31 -9.36
N ALA A 236 0.14 17.45 -8.35
CA ALA A 236 -0.40 17.74 -7.02
C ALA A 236 0.65 18.41 -6.11
N ALA A 237 0.30 19.54 -5.48
CA ALA A 237 1.18 20.19 -4.50
C ALA A 237 1.41 19.26 -3.29
N ILE A 238 2.66 19.13 -2.88
CA ILE A 238 3.04 18.33 -1.72
C ILE A 238 3.91 19.13 -0.74
N VAL A 239 3.81 18.78 0.54
CA VAL A 239 4.79 19.23 1.54
C VAL A 239 6.02 18.34 1.41
N PRO A 240 7.23 18.91 1.25
CA PRO A 240 8.46 18.13 1.12
C PRO A 240 8.72 17.29 2.38
N ASP A 241 8.54 15.98 2.27
CA ASP A 241 8.91 14.99 3.27
C ASP A 241 9.95 14.05 2.64
N PRO A 242 11.18 13.99 3.16
CA PRO A 242 12.24 13.15 2.57
C PRO A 242 11.85 11.68 2.42
N THR A 243 10.93 11.19 3.25
CA THR A 243 10.45 9.80 3.20
C THR A 243 9.29 9.57 2.24
N THR A 244 8.81 10.63 1.54
CA THR A 244 7.76 10.49 0.52
C THR A 244 8.20 9.48 -0.54
N PRO A 245 7.45 8.38 -0.73
CA PRO A 245 7.84 7.36 -1.69
C PRO A 245 7.62 7.83 -3.12
N LEU A 246 8.57 7.50 -3.98
CA LEU A 246 8.50 7.71 -5.42
C LEU A 246 8.38 6.36 -6.14
N VAL A 247 7.65 6.35 -7.26
CA VAL A 247 7.44 5.17 -8.11
C VAL A 247 7.87 5.47 -9.55
N GLU A 248 7.96 4.42 -10.37
CA GLU A 248 8.30 4.57 -11.79
C GLU A 248 7.33 5.53 -12.49
N GLY A 249 7.86 6.46 -13.28
CA GLY A 249 7.07 7.44 -14.02
C GLY A 249 6.66 8.69 -13.23
N ASP A 250 7.01 8.81 -11.96
CA ASP A 250 6.72 10.03 -11.18
C ASP A 250 7.39 11.27 -11.78
N VAL A 251 6.68 12.39 -11.70
CA VAL A 251 7.12 13.71 -12.17
C VAL A 251 7.18 14.68 -10.99
N LEU A 252 8.36 15.25 -10.73
CA LEU A 252 8.57 16.33 -9.76
C LEU A 252 8.68 17.66 -10.51
N GLU A 253 7.92 18.65 -10.06
CA GLU A 253 7.86 19.98 -10.64
C GLU A 253 8.00 21.04 -9.55
N LEU A 254 8.56 22.20 -9.89
CA LEU A 254 8.60 23.41 -9.07
C LEU A 254 7.79 24.52 -9.72
N ILE A 255 6.89 25.14 -9.00
CA ILE A 255 6.07 26.27 -9.43
C ILE A 255 6.20 27.46 -8.50
#